data_12fbab2de6e253a487f4f2c4f3d6d151
#
_entry.id   12fbab2de6e253a487f4f2c4f3d6d151
#
_cell.length_a   1.000
_cell.length_b   1.000
_cell.length_c   1.000
_cell.angle_alpha   90.00
_cell.angle_beta   90.00
_cell.angle_gamma   90.00
#
_symmetry.space_group_name_H-M   'P 1'
#
loop_
_entity.id
_entity.type
_entity.pdbx_description
1 polymer ?
#
loop_
_entity_poly.entity_id
_entity_poly.type
_entity_poly.pdbx_seq_one_letter_code
_entity_poly.pdbx_strand_id
1 'polypeptide(L)'
;MDNKEIIEFLKKIELFRGLTDDEYQMLMCCVEVKTYRAYQFLFRENGRRENIFIIYEGEVELFKSNPYGVEMKLTYFSKGDFLGEGSWDTETPHSTSARTLAPTTVLTLANEVFNKNATTTLKIFSNITRVISRRMRHANSRMINPAAQYESGRTRNEHDLLGNRDVPYEYYYGIQTLRALENFNISGVALNFFPMLIDALAMVKEAAAEANCELGLMDERVKDAIVAACQEIVNGKYHNHFVVDLIQGGAGTSTNMNANEVIANRALELMGYEKGQYEHCHPNNHVNLSQSTNDAYPTAVKIALIHSNEKLVDVLKSLIESFQAKARDFAHVIKMGRTQLQDAVPMTLGQEFEAYAS
;
A
#
# COMPACT_ATOMS: atom_id res chain seq x y z
N MET A 1 0.51 20.60 -23.72
CA MET A 1 -0.94 20.44 -23.50
C MET A 1 -1.60 21.77 -23.82
N ASP A 2 -2.72 21.71 -24.55
CA ASP A 2 -3.53 22.90 -24.85
C ASP A 2 -4.43 23.23 -23.64
N ASN A 3 -4.67 24.53 -23.40
CA ASN A 3 -5.55 25.00 -22.31
C ASN A 3 -6.96 24.40 -22.38
N LYS A 4 -7.45 24.16 -23.58
CA LYS A 4 -8.77 23.54 -23.79
C LYS A 4 -8.80 22.09 -23.32
N GLU A 5 -7.73 21.34 -23.56
CA GLU A 5 -7.57 19.96 -23.13
C GLU A 5 -7.52 19.86 -21.58
N ILE A 6 -6.78 20.78 -20.95
CA ILE A 6 -6.69 20.84 -19.49
C ILE A 6 -8.06 21.15 -18.87
N ILE A 7 -8.81 22.10 -19.41
CA ILE A 7 -10.15 22.45 -18.90
C ILE A 7 -11.10 21.26 -19.03
N GLU A 8 -11.13 20.57 -20.16
CA GLU A 8 -11.98 19.38 -20.35
C GLU A 8 -11.60 18.23 -19.42
N PHE A 9 -10.33 18.13 -19.05
CA PHE A 9 -9.88 17.20 -18.02
C PHE A 9 -10.33 17.64 -16.64
N LEU A 10 -10.12 18.90 -16.24
CA LEU A 10 -10.52 19.44 -14.95
C LEU A 10 -12.03 19.36 -14.71
N LYS A 11 -12.88 19.49 -15.74
CA LYS A 11 -14.34 19.30 -15.66
C LYS A 11 -14.74 17.91 -15.17
N LYS A 12 -13.89 16.89 -15.33
CA LYS A 12 -14.11 15.52 -14.87
C LYS A 12 -13.69 15.30 -13.42
N ILE A 13 -12.92 16.23 -12.84
CA ILE A 13 -12.40 16.14 -11.48
C ILE A 13 -13.44 16.67 -10.49
N GLU A 14 -13.77 15.85 -9.49
CA GLU A 14 -14.82 16.18 -8.51
C GLU A 14 -14.54 17.49 -7.75
N LEU A 15 -13.27 17.80 -7.54
CA LEU A 15 -12.81 19.04 -6.89
C LEU A 15 -13.38 20.30 -7.55
N PHE A 16 -13.60 20.29 -8.85
CA PHE A 16 -14.02 21.43 -9.65
C PHE A 16 -15.49 21.34 -10.12
N ARG A 17 -16.25 20.43 -9.56
CA ARG A 17 -17.65 20.23 -9.92
C ARG A 17 -18.47 21.49 -9.66
N GLY A 18 -19.26 21.90 -10.66
CA GLY A 18 -20.19 23.03 -10.58
C GLY A 18 -19.56 24.40 -10.84
N LEU A 19 -18.32 24.45 -11.33
CA LEU A 19 -17.72 25.67 -11.86
C LEU A 19 -18.30 26.00 -13.24
N THR A 20 -18.37 27.30 -13.54
CA THR A 20 -18.73 27.81 -14.86
C THR A 20 -17.52 27.84 -15.78
N ASP A 21 -17.73 27.98 -17.09
CA ASP A 21 -16.64 28.07 -18.06
C ASP A 21 -15.70 29.27 -17.76
N ASP A 22 -16.26 30.41 -17.34
CA ASP A 22 -15.46 31.58 -16.93
C ASP A 22 -14.61 31.28 -15.69
N GLU A 23 -15.14 30.53 -14.72
CA GLU A 23 -14.39 30.11 -13.53
C GLU A 23 -13.25 29.14 -13.89
N TYR A 24 -13.47 28.22 -14.86
CA TYR A 24 -12.40 27.38 -15.40
C TYR A 24 -11.31 28.20 -16.10
N GLN A 25 -11.68 29.18 -16.91
CA GLN A 25 -10.69 30.07 -17.55
C GLN A 25 -9.86 30.84 -16.52
N MET A 26 -10.50 31.29 -15.44
CA MET A 26 -9.79 31.95 -14.36
C MET A 26 -8.84 31.01 -13.60
N LEU A 27 -9.22 29.75 -13.40
CA LEU A 27 -8.34 28.76 -12.79
C LEU A 27 -7.06 28.53 -13.57
N MET A 28 -7.14 28.60 -14.91
CA MET A 28 -6.00 28.35 -15.80
C MET A 28 -4.81 29.28 -15.54
N CYS A 29 -5.00 30.48 -15.00
CA CYS A 29 -3.87 31.35 -14.63
C CYS A 29 -3.14 30.90 -13.35
N CYS A 30 -3.65 29.88 -12.63
CA CYS A 30 -3.05 29.33 -11.42
C CYS A 30 -2.68 27.84 -11.58
N VAL A 31 -2.92 27.26 -12.76
CA VAL A 31 -2.59 25.88 -13.09
C VAL A 31 -1.26 25.83 -13.82
N GLU A 32 -0.33 25.04 -13.31
CA GLU A 32 0.92 24.71 -13.99
C GLU A 32 0.97 23.22 -14.30
N VAL A 33 1.51 22.87 -15.47
CA VAL A 33 1.78 21.49 -15.86
C VAL A 33 3.20 21.15 -15.45
N LYS A 34 3.36 20.13 -14.60
CA LYS A 34 4.67 19.64 -14.17
C LYS A 34 4.85 18.17 -14.48
N THR A 35 6.01 17.82 -15.03
CA THR A 35 6.37 16.43 -15.30
C THR A 35 7.48 15.99 -14.35
N TYR A 36 7.30 14.86 -13.73
CA TYR A 36 8.22 14.24 -12.79
C TYR A 36 8.75 12.93 -13.38
N ARG A 37 10.03 12.66 -13.13
CA ARG A 37 10.59 11.32 -13.39
C ARG A 37 10.08 10.33 -12.34
N ALA A 38 10.27 9.03 -12.58
CA ALA A 38 10.00 8.02 -11.56
C ALA A 38 10.78 8.32 -10.26
N TYR A 39 10.16 8.04 -9.12
CA TYR A 39 10.68 8.22 -7.77
C TYR A 39 11.03 9.65 -7.37
N GLN A 40 10.48 10.65 -8.04
CA GLN A 40 10.58 12.05 -7.62
C GLN A 40 9.47 12.42 -6.65
N PHE A 41 9.81 13.25 -5.66
CA PHE A 41 8.84 13.72 -4.67
C PHE A 41 8.00 14.87 -5.22
N LEU A 42 6.70 14.80 -5.01
CA LEU A 42 5.78 15.93 -5.14
C LEU A 42 5.88 16.83 -3.90
N PHE A 43 5.86 16.20 -2.73
CA PHE A 43 6.09 16.84 -1.43
C PHE A 43 6.61 15.82 -0.41
N ARG A 44 7.17 16.31 0.70
CA ARG A 44 7.67 15.51 1.81
C ARG A 44 6.89 15.80 3.09
N GLU A 45 6.81 14.82 3.97
CA GLU A 45 6.34 14.99 5.34
C GLU A 45 7.08 16.14 6.01
N ASN A 46 6.37 16.97 6.79
CA ASN A 46 6.83 18.21 7.41
C ASN A 46 7.21 19.34 6.42
N GLY A 47 7.03 19.15 5.11
CA GLY A 47 7.17 20.21 4.11
C GLY A 47 5.98 21.18 4.09
N ARG A 48 6.18 22.36 3.53
CA ARG A 48 5.13 23.36 3.36
C ARG A 48 4.06 22.89 2.38
N ARG A 49 2.81 23.27 2.65
CA ARG A 49 1.67 23.02 1.77
C ARG A 49 1.48 24.22 0.85
N GLU A 50 1.80 24.07 -0.41
CA GLU A 50 1.76 25.18 -1.38
C GLU A 50 0.84 24.91 -2.56
N ASN A 51 0.59 23.63 -2.90
CA ASN A 51 -0.13 23.26 -4.10
C ASN A 51 -1.09 22.10 -3.85
N ILE A 52 -2.18 22.09 -4.59
CA ILE A 52 -2.97 20.86 -4.88
C ILE A 52 -2.38 20.25 -6.15
N PHE A 53 -2.18 18.93 -6.13
CA PHE A 53 -1.66 18.15 -7.24
C PHE A 53 -2.78 17.29 -7.83
N ILE A 54 -3.03 17.39 -9.12
CA ILE A 54 -4.03 16.60 -9.86
C ILE A 54 -3.26 15.76 -10.86
N ILE A 55 -3.42 14.44 -10.81
CA ILE A 55 -2.67 13.52 -11.66
C ILE A 55 -3.35 13.49 -13.03
N TYR A 56 -2.62 13.97 -14.03
CA TYR A 56 -3.06 13.90 -15.44
C TYR A 56 -2.68 12.56 -16.06
N GLU A 57 -1.47 12.08 -15.79
CA GLU A 57 -0.95 10.80 -16.28
C GLU A 57 0.14 10.29 -15.34
N GLY A 58 0.21 8.95 -15.15
CA GLY A 58 1.19 8.30 -14.27
C GLY A 58 0.61 7.88 -12.94
N GLU A 59 1.49 7.56 -12.00
CA GLU A 59 1.14 7.02 -10.67
C GLU A 59 1.98 7.69 -9.58
N VAL A 60 1.33 7.96 -8.45
CA VAL A 60 1.93 8.57 -7.26
C VAL A 60 1.62 7.70 -6.04
N GLU A 61 2.63 7.35 -5.25
CA GLU A 61 2.41 6.73 -3.94
C GLU A 61 2.45 7.77 -2.83
N LEU A 62 1.57 7.60 -1.85
CA LEU A 62 1.58 8.32 -0.59
C LEU A 62 2.10 7.40 0.50
N PHE A 63 3.01 7.90 1.32
CA PHE A 63 3.59 7.11 2.40
C PHE A 63 3.95 7.97 3.60
N LYS A 64 4.17 7.33 4.74
CA LYS A 64 4.63 7.93 5.97
C LYS A 64 5.85 7.16 6.48
N SER A 65 6.85 7.88 6.99
CA SER A 65 8.03 7.25 7.60
C SER A 65 7.86 7.16 9.12
N ASN A 66 8.23 6.03 9.70
CA ASN A 66 8.32 5.92 11.14
C ASN A 66 9.63 6.58 11.66
N PRO A 67 9.80 6.77 12.99
CA PRO A 67 11.02 7.34 13.55
C PRO A 67 12.32 6.59 13.22
N TYR A 68 12.22 5.34 12.78
CA TYR A 68 13.35 4.49 12.37
C TYR A 68 13.62 4.53 10.88
N GLY A 69 12.92 5.39 10.12
CA GLY A 69 13.10 5.55 8.67
C GLY A 69 12.41 4.49 7.80
N VAL A 70 11.60 3.61 8.41
CA VAL A 70 10.82 2.62 7.63
C VAL A 70 9.61 3.32 7.02
N GLU A 71 9.49 3.24 5.70
CA GLU A 71 8.37 3.80 4.96
C GLU A 71 7.15 2.86 5.00
N MET A 72 6.03 3.39 5.48
CA MET A 72 4.74 2.73 5.43
C MET A 72 3.92 3.34 4.29
N LYS A 73 3.67 2.56 3.25
CA LYS A 73 2.84 2.97 2.12
C LYS A 73 1.38 3.09 2.57
N LEU A 74 0.73 4.20 2.26
CA LEU A 74 -0.64 4.48 2.65
C LEU A 74 -1.63 4.22 1.52
N THR A 75 -1.36 4.78 0.34
CA THR A 75 -2.22 4.64 -0.83
C THR A 75 -1.49 5.05 -2.11
N TYR A 76 -2.14 4.77 -3.26
CA TYR A 76 -1.71 5.19 -4.58
C TYR A 76 -2.75 6.12 -5.20
N PHE A 77 -2.26 7.03 -6.03
CA PHE A 77 -3.07 7.94 -6.83
C PHE A 77 -2.72 7.76 -8.30
N SER A 78 -3.72 7.83 -9.14
CA SER A 78 -3.63 7.64 -10.58
C SER A 78 -4.35 8.75 -11.34
N LYS A 79 -4.45 8.64 -12.65
CA LYS A 79 -5.11 9.63 -13.50
C LYS A 79 -6.51 10.02 -12.99
N GLY A 80 -6.72 11.31 -12.78
CA GLY A 80 -7.97 11.86 -12.29
C GLY A 80 -8.06 12.02 -10.78
N ASP A 81 -7.10 11.45 -10.05
CA ASP A 81 -7.00 11.65 -8.60
C ASP A 81 -6.31 12.98 -8.27
N PHE A 82 -6.55 13.47 -7.05
CA PHE A 82 -5.89 14.66 -6.54
C PHE A 82 -5.42 14.45 -5.09
N LEU A 83 -4.35 15.13 -4.73
CA LEU A 83 -3.73 15.10 -3.41
C LEU A 83 -3.21 16.50 -3.04
N GLY A 84 -2.93 16.71 -1.76
CA GLY A 84 -2.53 18.01 -1.25
C GLY A 84 -3.70 18.98 -1.06
N GLU A 85 -4.92 18.47 -0.92
CA GLU A 85 -6.15 19.24 -0.69
C GLU A 85 -6.13 20.10 0.57
N GLY A 86 -5.23 19.82 1.50
CA GLY A 86 -4.99 20.67 2.68
C GLY A 86 -4.09 21.87 2.42
N SER A 87 -3.66 22.14 1.20
CA SER A 87 -2.74 23.24 0.87
C SER A 87 -3.32 24.65 1.09
N TRP A 88 -4.63 24.78 1.29
CA TRP A 88 -5.26 26.02 1.72
C TRP A 88 -4.87 26.45 3.14
N ASP A 89 -4.49 25.50 4.00
CA ASP A 89 -3.92 25.72 5.33
C ASP A 89 -2.39 25.64 5.24
N THR A 90 -1.76 26.80 5.09
CA THR A 90 -0.30 26.93 4.96
C THR A 90 0.44 26.85 6.31
N GLU A 91 -0.28 26.90 7.43
CA GLU A 91 0.30 26.87 8.77
C GLU A 91 0.63 25.43 9.19
N THR A 92 -0.16 24.46 8.70
CA THR A 92 0.07 23.05 9.02
C THR A 92 0.93 22.37 7.94
N PRO A 93 2.06 21.73 8.28
CA PRO A 93 2.91 21.03 7.31
C PRO A 93 2.23 19.77 6.77
N HIS A 94 2.78 19.18 5.70
CA HIS A 94 2.34 17.89 5.19
C HIS A 94 2.52 16.80 6.24
N SER A 95 1.49 16.01 6.47
CA SER A 95 1.51 14.86 7.40
C SER A 95 2.11 13.58 6.80
N THR A 96 2.37 13.58 5.50
CA THR A 96 2.82 12.43 4.69
C THR A 96 3.75 12.90 3.59
N SER A 97 4.40 11.95 2.92
CA SER A 97 5.20 12.19 1.71
C SER A 97 4.52 11.59 0.49
N ALA A 98 4.67 12.24 -0.66
CA ALA A 98 4.19 11.74 -1.94
C ALA A 98 5.32 11.73 -2.98
N ARG A 99 5.48 10.60 -3.70
CA ARG A 99 6.45 10.46 -4.80
C ARG A 99 5.85 9.69 -5.97
N THR A 100 6.37 9.94 -7.15
CA THR A 100 5.98 9.24 -8.38
C THR A 100 6.56 7.82 -8.41
N LEU A 101 5.82 6.87 -8.97
CA LEU A 101 6.31 5.50 -9.24
C LEU A 101 6.81 5.32 -10.68
N ALA A 102 6.28 6.11 -11.59
CA ALA A 102 6.62 6.14 -13.01
C ALA A 102 6.78 7.60 -13.46
N PRO A 103 7.22 7.86 -14.70
CA PRO A 103 7.12 9.20 -15.28
C PRO A 103 5.68 9.70 -15.18
N THR A 104 5.48 10.84 -14.50
CA THR A 104 4.15 11.31 -14.10
C THR A 104 3.98 12.77 -14.47
N THR A 105 2.87 13.11 -15.12
CA THR A 105 2.46 14.48 -15.39
C THR A 105 1.34 14.87 -14.43
N VAL A 106 1.54 15.97 -13.73
CA VAL A 106 0.55 16.53 -12.80
C VAL A 106 0.20 17.96 -13.17
N LEU A 107 -1.03 18.33 -12.88
CA LEU A 107 -1.46 19.73 -12.86
C LEU A 107 -1.34 20.21 -11.43
N THR A 108 -0.54 21.24 -11.18
CA THR A 108 -0.42 21.88 -9.87
C THR A 108 -1.29 23.12 -9.81
N LEU A 109 -2.09 23.25 -8.76
CA LEU A 109 -2.92 24.39 -8.48
C LEU A 109 -2.38 25.08 -7.23
N ALA A 110 -1.83 26.28 -7.38
CA ALA A 110 -1.27 27.04 -6.28
C ALA A 110 -2.37 27.61 -5.36
N ASN A 111 -2.07 27.71 -4.04
CA ASN A 111 -3.04 28.24 -3.04
C ASN A 111 -3.50 29.67 -3.33
N GLU A 112 -2.75 30.44 -4.09
CA GLU A 112 -3.12 31.80 -4.50
C GLU A 112 -4.48 31.85 -5.22
N VAL A 113 -4.92 30.74 -5.82
CA VAL A 113 -6.24 30.62 -6.45
C VAL A 113 -7.36 30.95 -5.48
N PHE A 114 -7.22 30.57 -4.21
CA PHE A 114 -8.23 30.79 -3.17
C PHE A 114 -8.42 32.27 -2.81
N ASN A 115 -7.49 33.13 -3.18
CA ASN A 115 -7.56 34.56 -2.94
C ASN A 115 -8.14 35.37 -4.12
N LYS A 116 -8.34 34.72 -5.30
CA LYS A 116 -8.71 35.45 -6.52
C LYS A 116 -10.20 35.69 -6.69
N ASN A 117 -11.04 34.75 -6.29
CA ASN A 117 -12.49 34.87 -6.42
C ASN A 117 -13.21 34.09 -5.31
N ALA A 118 -13.91 34.81 -4.44
CA ALA A 118 -14.59 34.22 -3.30
C ALA A 118 -15.67 33.20 -3.69
N THR A 119 -16.38 33.37 -4.79
CA THR A 119 -17.44 32.47 -5.23
C THR A 119 -16.85 31.14 -5.71
N THR A 120 -15.81 31.20 -6.54
CA THR A 120 -15.08 30.02 -7.03
C THR A 120 -14.41 29.27 -5.87
N THR A 121 -13.80 30.00 -4.96
CA THR A 121 -13.19 29.47 -3.74
C THR A 121 -14.20 28.72 -2.88
N LEU A 122 -15.39 29.30 -2.62
CA LEU A 122 -16.46 28.64 -1.86
C LEU A 122 -16.94 27.34 -2.52
N LYS A 123 -17.05 27.30 -3.86
CA LYS A 123 -17.40 26.07 -4.59
C LYS A 123 -16.34 24.98 -4.43
N ILE A 124 -15.07 25.35 -4.59
CA ILE A 124 -13.95 24.41 -4.42
C ILE A 124 -13.89 23.91 -2.98
N PHE A 125 -14.01 24.78 -1.96
CA PHE A 125 -14.06 24.36 -0.57
C PHE A 125 -15.26 23.47 -0.24
N SER A 126 -16.43 23.75 -0.79
CA SER A 126 -17.60 22.89 -0.65
C SER A 126 -17.35 21.50 -1.22
N ASN A 127 -16.66 21.43 -2.37
CA ASN A 127 -16.28 20.14 -2.97
C ASN A 127 -15.21 19.41 -2.16
N ILE A 128 -14.15 20.11 -1.70
CA ILE A 128 -13.14 19.57 -0.78
C ILE A 128 -13.82 19.01 0.48
N THR A 129 -14.68 19.80 1.13
CA THR A 129 -15.40 19.39 2.34
C THR A 129 -16.27 18.17 2.09
N ARG A 130 -16.93 18.09 0.93
CA ARG A 130 -17.73 16.92 0.53
C ARG A 130 -16.87 15.68 0.36
N VAL A 131 -15.73 15.80 -0.30
CA VAL A 131 -14.78 14.68 -0.49
C VAL A 131 -14.22 14.24 0.87
N ILE A 132 -13.74 15.17 1.69
CA ILE A 132 -13.20 14.87 3.03
C ILE A 132 -14.29 14.25 3.92
N SER A 133 -15.53 14.78 3.92
CA SER A 133 -16.64 14.22 4.72
C SER A 133 -17.02 12.81 4.28
N ARG A 134 -16.90 12.48 2.99
CA ARG A 134 -17.07 11.11 2.51
C ARG A 134 -15.93 10.22 2.96
N ARG A 135 -14.69 10.66 2.80
CA ARG A 135 -13.48 9.97 3.28
C ARG A 135 -13.59 9.69 4.79
N MET A 136 -13.98 10.67 5.61
CA MET A 136 -14.13 10.53 7.07
C MET A 136 -15.27 9.59 7.47
N ARG A 137 -16.41 9.59 6.78
CA ARG A 137 -17.51 8.65 7.07
C ARG A 137 -17.09 7.19 6.88
N HIS A 138 -16.26 6.92 5.87
CA HIS A 138 -15.68 5.60 5.66
C HIS A 138 -14.55 5.29 6.65
N ALA A 139 -13.77 6.29 7.07
CA ALA A 139 -12.72 6.12 8.08
C ALA A 139 -13.27 5.79 9.47
N ASN A 140 -14.39 6.39 9.88
CA ASN A 140 -15.03 6.12 11.17
C ASN A 140 -15.55 4.68 11.31
N SER A 141 -15.87 4.03 10.20
CA SER A 141 -16.20 2.59 10.19
C SER A 141 -14.96 1.68 10.18
N ARG A 142 -13.75 2.25 10.11
CA ARG A 142 -12.49 1.54 9.88
C ARG A 142 -11.31 2.17 10.62
N MET A 143 -11.36 2.17 11.95
CA MET A 143 -10.27 2.70 12.80
C MET A 143 -8.89 2.06 12.55
N ILE A 144 -8.78 1.10 11.64
CA ILE A 144 -7.59 0.26 11.44
C ILE A 144 -6.80 0.61 10.17
N ASN A 145 -7.39 1.29 9.19
CA ASN A 145 -6.70 1.57 7.93
C ASN A 145 -6.26 3.04 7.82
N PRO A 146 -4.95 3.35 7.94
CA PRO A 146 -4.44 4.72 7.80
C PRO A 146 -4.72 5.36 6.44
N ALA A 147 -4.99 4.56 5.41
CA ALA A 147 -5.31 5.04 4.07
C ALA A 147 -6.77 5.49 3.91
N ALA A 148 -7.67 5.14 4.84
CA ALA A 148 -9.11 5.44 4.72
C ALA A 148 -9.42 6.93 4.55
N GLN A 149 -8.59 7.83 5.08
CA GLN A 149 -8.73 9.27 4.92
C GLN A 149 -8.54 9.77 3.47
N TYR A 150 -7.96 8.93 2.60
CA TYR A 150 -7.70 9.25 1.19
C TYR A 150 -8.72 8.63 0.23
N GLU A 151 -9.75 7.95 0.74
CA GLU A 151 -10.83 7.39 -0.08
C GLU A 151 -11.66 8.50 -0.72
N SER A 152 -12.02 8.35 -2.00
CA SER A 152 -12.87 9.30 -2.73
C SER A 152 -14.32 9.30 -2.24
N GLY A 153 -14.72 8.24 -1.55
CA GLY A 153 -16.08 7.94 -1.15
C GLY A 153 -16.94 7.33 -2.29
N ARG A 154 -16.31 6.99 -3.42
CA ARG A 154 -16.92 6.13 -4.43
C ARG A 154 -16.91 4.70 -3.93
N THR A 155 -17.98 3.96 -4.23
CA THR A 155 -18.09 2.55 -3.88
C THR A 155 -18.45 1.74 -5.11
N ARG A 156 -18.11 0.46 -5.11
CA ARG A 156 -18.65 -0.55 -5.99
C ARG A 156 -19.48 -1.53 -5.15
N ASN A 157 -20.62 -1.91 -5.65
CA ASN A 157 -21.49 -2.88 -4.98
C ASN A 157 -21.02 -4.29 -5.32
N GLU A 158 -20.65 -5.06 -4.31
CA GLU A 158 -20.30 -6.48 -4.45
C GLU A 158 -21.31 -7.35 -3.70
N HIS A 159 -21.45 -8.59 -4.15
CA HIS A 159 -22.42 -9.57 -3.64
C HIS A 159 -21.73 -10.87 -3.23
N ASP A 160 -22.16 -11.42 -2.10
CA ASP A 160 -21.84 -12.78 -1.67
C ASP A 160 -23.10 -13.49 -1.10
N LEU A 161 -22.95 -14.70 -0.56
CA LEU A 161 -24.07 -15.46 0.00
C LEU A 161 -24.76 -14.78 1.19
N LEU A 162 -24.12 -13.80 1.83
CA LEU A 162 -24.65 -13.01 2.95
C LEU A 162 -25.33 -11.71 2.50
N GLY A 163 -25.34 -11.43 1.18
CA GLY A 163 -25.93 -10.25 0.58
C GLY A 163 -24.91 -9.19 0.14
N ASN A 164 -25.42 -8.04 -0.25
CA ASN A 164 -24.62 -6.96 -0.84
C ASN A 164 -23.86 -6.16 0.21
N ARG A 165 -22.68 -5.62 -0.22
CA ARG A 165 -21.91 -4.60 0.50
C ARG A 165 -21.31 -3.61 -0.51
N ASP A 166 -21.19 -2.38 -0.07
CA ASP A 166 -20.48 -1.33 -0.81
C ASP A 166 -19.01 -1.33 -0.40
N VAL A 167 -18.15 -1.75 -1.33
CA VAL A 167 -16.69 -1.76 -1.16
C VAL A 167 -16.13 -0.45 -1.72
N PRO A 168 -15.25 0.27 -1.02
CA PRO A 168 -14.64 1.48 -1.57
C PRO A 168 -13.89 1.19 -2.86
N TYR A 169 -14.10 2.05 -3.85
CA TYR A 169 -13.61 1.84 -5.22
C TYR A 169 -12.09 1.79 -5.32
N GLU A 170 -11.39 2.52 -4.47
CA GLU A 170 -9.93 2.62 -4.45
C GLU A 170 -9.25 1.30 -4.07
N TYR A 171 -9.91 0.48 -3.27
CA TYR A 171 -9.30 -0.76 -2.81
C TYR A 171 -9.45 -1.91 -3.80
N TYR A 172 -8.40 -2.75 -3.81
CA TYR A 172 -8.39 -3.99 -4.60
C TYR A 172 -8.98 -5.19 -3.83
N TYR A 173 -9.11 -5.10 -2.51
CA TYR A 173 -9.85 -6.12 -1.77
C TYR A 173 -11.36 -6.02 -2.05
N GLY A 174 -12.09 -7.10 -1.80
CA GLY A 174 -13.52 -7.20 -2.06
C GLY A 174 -14.35 -7.39 -0.80
N ILE A 175 -15.57 -7.91 -1.01
CA ILE A 175 -16.61 -8.07 0.03
C ILE A 175 -16.20 -9.00 1.18
N GLN A 176 -15.44 -10.09 0.91
CA GLN A 176 -15.02 -11.03 1.94
C GLN A 176 -14.01 -10.39 2.90
N THR A 177 -13.05 -9.64 2.36
CA THR A 177 -12.12 -8.85 3.16
C THR A 177 -12.84 -7.78 3.96
N LEU A 178 -13.82 -7.09 3.37
CA LEU A 178 -14.63 -6.10 4.08
C LEU A 178 -15.34 -6.72 5.29
N ARG A 179 -15.97 -7.90 5.13
CA ARG A 179 -16.58 -8.62 6.24
C ARG A 179 -15.57 -9.07 7.29
N ALA A 180 -14.38 -9.48 6.87
CA ALA A 180 -13.31 -9.83 7.80
C ALA A 180 -12.88 -8.64 8.66
N LEU A 181 -12.79 -7.44 8.09
CA LEU A 181 -12.50 -6.20 8.81
C LEU A 181 -13.61 -5.83 9.81
N GLU A 182 -14.87 -6.11 9.46
CA GLU A 182 -16.02 -5.90 10.35
C GLU A 182 -16.00 -6.87 11.56
N ASN A 183 -15.53 -8.12 11.34
CA ASN A 183 -15.61 -9.20 12.33
C ASN A 183 -14.35 -9.35 13.18
N PHE A 184 -13.16 -9.09 12.64
CA PHE A 184 -11.87 -9.39 13.27
C PHE A 184 -11.03 -8.13 13.42
N ASN A 185 -11.32 -7.37 14.47
CA ASN A 185 -10.48 -6.28 14.95
C ASN A 185 -9.92 -6.68 16.33
N ILE A 186 -8.91 -7.54 16.34
CA ILE A 186 -8.43 -8.22 17.55
C ILE A 186 -7.09 -7.66 17.98
N SER A 187 -6.05 -7.73 17.12
CA SER A 187 -4.69 -7.29 17.46
C SER A 187 -4.39 -5.86 17.04
N GLY A 188 -5.13 -5.31 16.08
CA GLY A 188 -4.82 -4.05 15.43
C GLY A 188 -3.58 -4.10 14.53
N VAL A 189 -3.02 -5.30 14.30
CA VAL A 189 -1.86 -5.53 13.41
C VAL A 189 -2.36 -6.14 12.12
N ALA A 190 -2.33 -5.35 11.06
CA ALA A 190 -2.77 -5.78 9.74
C ALA A 190 -1.69 -6.56 8.98
N LEU A 191 -2.13 -7.35 8.00
CA LEU A 191 -1.25 -8.19 7.18
C LEU A 191 -0.18 -7.38 6.42
N ASN A 192 -0.45 -6.12 6.05
CA ASN A 192 0.48 -5.25 5.34
C ASN A 192 1.78 -4.92 6.12
N PHE A 193 1.85 -5.21 7.42
CA PHE A 193 3.10 -5.15 8.18
C PHE A 193 4.06 -6.30 7.89
N PHE A 194 3.62 -7.32 7.15
CA PHE A 194 4.39 -8.54 6.84
C PHE A 194 4.57 -8.73 5.34
N PRO A 195 5.40 -7.90 4.67
CA PRO A 195 5.56 -7.94 3.22
C PRO A 195 5.98 -9.32 2.70
N MET A 196 6.86 -10.04 3.40
CA MET A 196 7.29 -11.38 3.01
C MET A 196 6.13 -12.39 2.96
N LEU A 197 5.11 -12.22 3.81
CA LEU A 197 3.93 -13.09 3.78
C LEU A 197 3.01 -12.75 2.61
N ILE A 198 2.90 -11.47 2.26
CA ILE A 198 2.15 -11.03 1.08
C ILE A 198 2.81 -11.55 -0.20
N ASP A 199 4.13 -11.40 -0.32
CA ASP A 199 4.89 -11.92 -1.46
C ASP A 199 4.71 -13.44 -1.59
N ALA A 200 4.81 -14.17 -0.49
CA ALA A 200 4.64 -15.62 -0.47
C ALA A 200 3.21 -16.05 -0.85
N LEU A 201 2.18 -15.30 -0.42
CA LEU A 201 0.80 -15.56 -0.86
C LEU A 201 0.68 -15.37 -2.38
N ALA A 202 1.25 -14.31 -2.93
CA ALA A 202 1.25 -14.06 -4.37
C ALA A 202 1.98 -15.15 -5.13
N MET A 203 3.16 -15.62 -4.67
CA MET A 203 3.91 -16.72 -5.28
C MET A 203 3.11 -18.03 -5.31
N VAL A 204 2.39 -18.35 -4.24
CA VAL A 204 1.52 -19.54 -4.19
C VAL A 204 0.38 -19.43 -5.21
N LYS A 205 -0.23 -18.24 -5.36
CA LYS A 205 -1.32 -18.04 -6.32
C LYS A 205 -0.83 -18.04 -7.77
N GLU A 206 0.35 -17.49 -8.03
CA GLU A 206 1.02 -17.55 -9.32
C GLU A 206 1.25 -19.01 -9.75
N ALA A 207 1.91 -19.81 -8.91
CA ALA A 207 2.17 -21.21 -9.19
C ALA A 207 0.90 -22.05 -9.39
N ALA A 208 -0.15 -21.76 -8.60
CA ALA A 208 -1.44 -22.42 -8.74
C ALA A 208 -2.14 -22.06 -10.05
N ALA A 209 -2.08 -20.80 -10.49
CA ALA A 209 -2.66 -20.37 -11.76
C ALA A 209 -1.95 -21.04 -12.96
N GLU A 210 -0.63 -21.10 -12.94
CA GLU A 210 0.16 -21.79 -13.97
C GLU A 210 -0.21 -23.29 -14.04
N ALA A 211 -0.21 -23.98 -12.90
CA ALA A 211 -0.55 -25.40 -12.84
C ALA A 211 -1.99 -25.68 -13.31
N ASN A 212 -2.97 -24.87 -12.92
CA ASN A 212 -4.35 -25.03 -13.37
C ASN A 212 -4.50 -24.79 -14.88
N CYS A 213 -3.75 -23.85 -15.45
CA CYS A 213 -3.73 -23.61 -16.90
C CYS A 213 -3.11 -24.79 -17.66
N GLU A 214 -1.98 -25.33 -17.20
CA GLU A 214 -1.33 -26.53 -17.78
C GLU A 214 -2.26 -27.76 -17.76
N LEU A 215 -3.07 -27.88 -16.72
CA LEU A 215 -4.08 -28.94 -16.59
C LEU A 215 -5.34 -28.69 -17.43
N GLY A 216 -5.44 -27.56 -18.14
CA GLY A 216 -6.62 -27.18 -18.93
C GLY A 216 -7.84 -26.78 -18.10
N LEU A 217 -7.65 -26.41 -16.81
CA LEU A 217 -8.71 -25.99 -15.91
C LEU A 217 -8.94 -24.47 -15.91
N MET A 218 -8.01 -23.71 -16.49
CA MET A 218 -8.04 -22.24 -16.53
C MET A 218 -7.68 -21.75 -17.93
N ASP A 219 -8.37 -20.72 -18.39
CA ASP A 219 -8.07 -20.02 -19.63
C ASP A 219 -6.72 -19.30 -19.56
N GLU A 220 -5.93 -19.33 -20.64
CA GLU A 220 -4.58 -18.74 -20.67
C GLU A 220 -4.60 -17.24 -20.43
N ARG A 221 -5.58 -16.50 -20.95
CA ARG A 221 -5.73 -15.05 -20.74
C ARG A 221 -5.98 -14.71 -19.26
N VAL A 222 -6.78 -15.53 -18.58
CA VAL A 222 -7.04 -15.34 -17.14
C VAL A 222 -5.80 -15.68 -16.32
N LYS A 223 -5.10 -16.76 -16.66
CA LYS A 223 -3.83 -17.16 -16.04
C LYS A 223 -2.79 -16.04 -16.19
N ASP A 224 -2.58 -15.53 -17.41
CA ASP A 224 -1.60 -14.47 -17.65
C ASP A 224 -1.89 -13.21 -16.82
N ALA A 225 -3.16 -12.82 -16.71
CA ALA A 225 -3.55 -11.68 -15.89
C ALA A 225 -3.33 -11.92 -14.38
N ILE A 226 -3.61 -13.13 -13.87
CA ILE A 226 -3.34 -13.51 -12.48
C ILE A 226 -1.85 -13.50 -12.20
N VAL A 227 -1.03 -14.11 -13.07
CA VAL A 227 0.44 -14.16 -12.96
C VAL A 227 1.00 -12.72 -12.94
N ALA A 228 0.58 -11.86 -13.88
CA ALA A 228 1.03 -10.48 -13.92
C ALA A 228 0.65 -9.70 -12.65
N ALA A 229 -0.57 -9.89 -12.12
CA ALA A 229 -1.00 -9.29 -10.86
C ALA A 229 -0.15 -9.78 -9.68
N CYS A 230 0.15 -11.08 -9.60
CA CYS A 230 1.00 -11.65 -8.57
C CYS A 230 2.43 -11.08 -8.63
N GLN A 231 3.01 -10.95 -9.81
CA GLN A 231 4.34 -10.37 -10.02
C GLN A 231 4.39 -8.89 -9.60
N GLU A 232 3.34 -8.10 -9.88
CA GLU A 232 3.25 -6.73 -9.37
C GLU A 232 3.25 -6.69 -7.83
N ILE A 233 2.56 -7.63 -7.18
CA ILE A 233 2.53 -7.74 -5.71
C ILE A 233 3.91 -8.11 -5.16
N VAL A 234 4.58 -9.13 -5.72
CA VAL A 234 5.95 -9.53 -5.32
C VAL A 234 6.95 -8.39 -5.51
N ASN A 235 6.73 -7.52 -6.50
CA ASN A 235 7.51 -6.30 -6.70
C ASN A 235 7.12 -5.14 -5.76
N GLY A 236 6.33 -5.41 -4.72
CA GLY A 236 5.99 -4.48 -3.65
C GLY A 236 4.80 -3.55 -3.94
N LYS A 237 4.05 -3.76 -5.04
CA LYS A 237 2.81 -3.03 -5.30
C LYS A 237 1.64 -3.62 -4.51
N TYR A 238 0.63 -2.81 -4.22
CA TYR A 238 -0.66 -3.21 -3.62
C TYR A 238 -0.59 -3.80 -2.20
N HIS A 239 0.54 -3.81 -1.51
CA HIS A 239 0.68 -4.33 -0.15
C HIS A 239 -0.25 -3.63 0.85
N ASN A 240 -0.56 -2.35 0.64
CA ASN A 240 -1.50 -1.57 1.44
C ASN A 240 -2.97 -2.06 1.33
N HIS A 241 -3.29 -2.95 0.39
CA HIS A 241 -4.61 -3.55 0.25
C HIS A 241 -4.76 -4.88 1.01
N PHE A 242 -3.69 -5.34 1.66
CA PHE A 242 -3.70 -6.50 2.55
C PHE A 242 -3.94 -6.02 3.99
N VAL A 243 -5.20 -5.90 4.35
CA VAL A 243 -5.66 -5.09 5.49
C VAL A 243 -6.27 -5.91 6.63
N VAL A 244 -6.45 -7.22 6.46
CA VAL A 244 -7.02 -8.08 7.50
C VAL A 244 -6.11 -8.18 8.72
N ASP A 245 -6.70 -8.28 9.91
CA ASP A 245 -5.98 -8.54 11.15
C ASP A 245 -5.28 -9.91 11.08
N LEU A 246 -4.08 -10.01 11.65
CA LEU A 246 -3.33 -11.27 11.73
C LEU A 246 -4.05 -12.32 12.57
N ILE A 247 -4.80 -11.89 13.58
CA ILE A 247 -5.60 -12.78 14.42
C ILE A 247 -7.02 -12.78 13.88
N GLN A 248 -7.42 -13.93 13.37
CA GLN A 248 -8.69 -14.13 12.69
C GLN A 248 -9.25 -15.53 12.95
N GLY A 249 -10.52 -15.75 12.67
CA GLY A 249 -11.14 -17.09 12.77
C GLY A 249 -10.70 -18.02 11.65
N GLY A 250 -10.73 -19.33 11.91
CA GLY A 250 -10.33 -20.36 10.95
C GLY A 250 -8.81 -20.45 10.74
N ALA A 251 -8.40 -21.15 9.70
CA ALA A 251 -7.00 -21.42 9.39
C ALA A 251 -6.41 -20.41 8.37
N GLY A 252 -6.61 -19.11 8.60
CA GLY A 252 -6.13 -18.06 7.69
C GLY A 252 -7.08 -17.74 6.53
N THR A 253 -8.37 -18.05 6.66
CA THR A 253 -9.35 -17.85 5.59
C THR A 253 -9.46 -16.41 5.16
N SER A 254 -9.49 -15.45 6.09
CA SER A 254 -9.58 -14.02 5.76
C SER A 254 -8.32 -13.54 5.02
N THR A 255 -7.13 -14.01 5.41
CA THR A 255 -5.87 -13.72 4.73
C THR A 255 -5.87 -14.28 3.30
N ASN A 256 -6.28 -15.54 3.12
CA ASN A 256 -6.37 -16.16 1.79
C ASN A 256 -7.38 -15.42 0.89
N MET A 257 -8.54 -15.04 1.44
CA MET A 257 -9.53 -14.29 0.67
C MET A 257 -9.06 -12.87 0.33
N ASN A 258 -8.37 -12.19 1.24
CA ASN A 258 -7.78 -10.89 0.96
C ASN A 258 -6.82 -10.96 -0.24
N ALA A 259 -5.94 -11.97 -0.26
CA ALA A 259 -5.05 -12.19 -1.39
C ALA A 259 -5.84 -12.51 -2.68
N ASN A 260 -6.82 -13.41 -2.62
CA ASN A 260 -7.64 -13.76 -3.78
C ASN A 260 -8.35 -12.57 -4.40
N GLU A 261 -8.94 -11.70 -3.56
CA GLU A 261 -9.70 -10.52 -4.02
C GLU A 261 -8.78 -9.44 -4.60
N VAL A 262 -7.64 -9.17 -3.96
CA VAL A 262 -6.66 -8.21 -4.48
C VAL A 262 -6.12 -8.65 -5.84
N ILE A 263 -5.73 -9.92 -5.97
CA ILE A 263 -5.22 -10.48 -7.22
C ILE A 263 -6.30 -10.48 -8.31
N ALA A 264 -7.53 -10.91 -7.98
CA ALA A 264 -8.64 -10.94 -8.94
C ALA A 264 -8.97 -9.54 -9.48
N ASN A 265 -9.10 -8.55 -8.61
CA ASN A 265 -9.41 -7.18 -9.02
C ASN A 265 -8.28 -6.56 -9.84
N ARG A 266 -7.02 -6.88 -9.55
CA ARG A 266 -5.91 -6.41 -10.37
C ARG A 266 -5.87 -7.13 -11.72
N ALA A 267 -6.11 -8.43 -11.75
CA ALA A 267 -6.20 -9.20 -12.99
C ALA A 267 -7.34 -8.69 -13.89
N LEU A 268 -8.50 -8.33 -13.32
CA LEU A 268 -9.60 -7.69 -14.06
C LEU A 268 -9.16 -6.41 -14.76
N GLU A 269 -8.47 -5.51 -14.07
CA GLU A 269 -7.97 -4.28 -14.69
C GLU A 269 -6.94 -4.55 -15.79
N LEU A 270 -6.04 -5.53 -15.61
CA LEU A 270 -5.07 -5.93 -16.63
C LEU A 270 -5.74 -6.49 -17.90
N MET A 271 -6.91 -7.11 -17.74
CA MET A 271 -7.73 -7.59 -18.86
C MET A 271 -8.63 -6.51 -19.48
N GLY A 272 -8.65 -5.28 -18.91
CA GLY A 272 -9.46 -4.16 -19.39
C GLY A 272 -10.89 -4.11 -18.80
N TYR A 273 -11.15 -4.81 -17.72
CA TYR A 273 -12.41 -4.80 -16.98
C TYR A 273 -12.33 -3.90 -15.73
N GLU A 274 -13.48 -3.60 -15.14
CA GLU A 274 -13.54 -2.89 -13.86
C GLU A 274 -13.44 -3.86 -12.67
N LYS A 275 -12.96 -3.34 -11.53
CA LYS A 275 -12.94 -4.08 -10.27
C LYS A 275 -14.35 -4.54 -9.88
N GLY A 276 -14.48 -5.78 -9.44
CA GLY A 276 -15.76 -6.37 -9.05
C GLY A 276 -16.51 -7.10 -10.19
N GLN A 277 -16.04 -7.03 -11.45
CA GLN A 277 -16.60 -7.79 -12.57
C GLN A 277 -16.12 -9.26 -12.53
N TYR A 278 -16.49 -9.94 -11.47
CA TYR A 278 -15.99 -11.29 -11.12
C TYR A 278 -16.43 -12.40 -12.07
N GLU A 279 -17.33 -12.14 -13.02
CA GLU A 279 -17.66 -13.04 -14.12
C GLU A 279 -16.47 -13.33 -15.03
N HIS A 280 -15.48 -12.41 -15.09
CA HIS A 280 -14.28 -12.55 -15.91
C HIS A 280 -13.06 -13.08 -15.15
N CYS A 281 -12.91 -12.71 -13.88
CA CYS A 281 -11.89 -13.25 -12.99
C CYS A 281 -12.40 -13.25 -11.54
N HIS A 282 -12.80 -14.42 -11.06
CA HIS A 282 -13.42 -14.57 -9.74
C HIS A 282 -12.38 -14.96 -8.68
N PRO A 283 -12.41 -14.37 -7.45
CA PRO A 283 -11.48 -14.71 -6.38
C PRO A 283 -11.44 -16.20 -6.03
N ASN A 284 -12.60 -16.87 -5.95
CA ASN A 284 -12.68 -18.30 -5.61
C ASN A 284 -12.54 -19.21 -6.83
N ASN A 285 -13.23 -18.89 -7.94
CA ASN A 285 -13.34 -19.81 -9.07
C ASN A 285 -12.11 -19.79 -9.98
N HIS A 286 -11.30 -18.72 -9.93
CA HIS A 286 -10.07 -18.58 -10.72
C HIS A 286 -8.85 -18.46 -9.83
N VAL A 287 -8.69 -17.42 -9.02
CA VAL A 287 -7.47 -17.22 -8.21
C VAL A 287 -7.28 -18.32 -7.17
N ASN A 288 -8.36 -18.84 -6.58
CA ASN A 288 -8.32 -19.93 -5.59
C ASN A 288 -8.65 -21.31 -6.20
N LEU A 289 -8.70 -21.43 -7.51
CA LEU A 289 -9.04 -22.70 -8.18
C LEU A 289 -8.13 -23.82 -7.70
N SER A 290 -8.72 -24.98 -7.39
CA SER A 290 -8.05 -26.20 -6.90
C SER A 290 -7.27 -26.05 -5.58
N GLN A 291 -7.52 -24.98 -4.80
CA GLN A 291 -6.80 -24.73 -3.55
C GLN A 291 -7.72 -24.72 -2.34
N SER A 292 -7.22 -25.26 -1.24
CA SER A 292 -7.77 -25.06 0.10
C SER A 292 -6.98 -23.96 0.81
N THR A 293 -7.64 -23.17 1.66
CA THR A 293 -6.93 -22.27 2.59
C THR A 293 -5.95 -23.04 3.48
N ASN A 294 -6.32 -24.26 3.90
CA ASN A 294 -5.47 -25.14 4.73
C ASN A 294 -4.20 -25.62 4.03
N ASP A 295 -4.07 -25.37 2.74
CA ASP A 295 -2.90 -25.67 1.91
C ASP A 295 -2.16 -24.39 1.51
N ALA A 296 -2.85 -23.45 0.88
CA ALA A 296 -2.26 -22.21 0.37
C ALA A 296 -1.67 -21.32 1.48
N TYR A 297 -2.40 -21.11 2.59
CA TYR A 297 -1.95 -20.24 3.67
C TYR A 297 -0.73 -20.80 4.42
N PRO A 298 -0.69 -22.05 4.91
CA PRO A 298 0.50 -22.57 5.59
C PRO A 298 1.70 -22.69 4.66
N THR A 299 1.50 -22.92 3.37
CA THR A 299 2.59 -22.92 2.37
C THR A 299 3.18 -21.52 2.25
N ALA A 300 2.36 -20.49 2.12
CA ALA A 300 2.81 -19.10 2.11
C ALA A 300 3.55 -18.71 3.39
N VAL A 301 3.07 -19.13 4.57
CA VAL A 301 3.77 -18.88 5.84
C VAL A 301 5.16 -19.51 5.84
N LYS A 302 5.31 -20.75 5.36
CA LYS A 302 6.63 -21.42 5.27
C LYS A 302 7.58 -20.70 4.32
N ILE A 303 7.11 -20.28 3.13
CA ILE A 303 7.90 -19.53 2.17
C ILE A 303 8.34 -18.19 2.79
N ALA A 304 7.42 -17.47 3.42
CA ALA A 304 7.71 -16.19 4.10
C ALA A 304 8.76 -16.34 5.19
N LEU A 305 8.70 -17.42 5.99
CA LEU A 305 9.69 -17.72 7.02
C LEU A 305 11.07 -18.03 6.41
N ILE A 306 11.15 -18.75 5.31
CA ILE A 306 12.40 -19.03 4.61
C ILE A 306 13.05 -17.72 4.16
N HIS A 307 12.33 -16.86 3.44
CA HIS A 307 12.84 -15.57 2.97
C HIS A 307 13.19 -14.60 4.12
N SER A 308 12.42 -14.61 5.20
CA SER A 308 12.73 -13.80 6.39
C SER A 308 13.99 -14.30 7.09
N ASN A 309 14.20 -15.63 7.14
CA ASN A 309 15.36 -16.24 7.76
C ASN A 309 16.66 -15.92 7.01
N GLU A 310 16.64 -15.81 5.69
CA GLU A 310 17.81 -15.42 4.90
C GLU A 310 18.38 -14.08 5.36
N LYS A 311 17.52 -13.08 5.52
CA LYS A 311 17.91 -11.74 6.02
C LYS A 311 18.46 -11.78 7.45
N LEU A 312 17.84 -12.59 8.33
CA LEU A 312 18.30 -12.77 9.70
C LEU A 312 19.69 -13.40 9.73
N VAL A 313 19.91 -14.45 8.93
CA VAL A 313 21.20 -15.14 8.83
C VAL A 313 22.32 -14.20 8.38
N ASP A 314 22.07 -13.32 7.42
CA ASP A 314 23.07 -12.36 6.95
C ASP A 314 23.45 -11.34 8.04
N VAL A 315 22.48 -10.85 8.81
CA VAL A 315 22.76 -9.99 9.97
C VAL A 315 23.53 -10.73 11.06
N LEU A 316 23.17 -11.99 11.34
CA LEU A 316 23.90 -12.82 12.32
C LEU A 316 25.34 -13.08 11.89
N LYS A 317 25.61 -13.34 10.60
CA LYS A 317 26.99 -13.45 10.08
C LYS A 317 27.81 -12.17 10.38
N SER A 318 27.28 -11.01 10.10
CA SER A 318 27.92 -9.74 10.39
C SER A 318 28.18 -9.53 11.91
N LEU A 319 27.26 -9.99 12.74
CA LEU A 319 27.43 -9.96 14.20
C LEU A 319 28.55 -10.89 14.66
N ILE A 320 28.61 -12.12 14.12
CA ILE A 320 29.69 -13.10 14.38
C ILE A 320 31.06 -12.50 14.03
N GLU A 321 31.19 -11.92 12.84
CA GLU A 321 32.43 -11.26 12.39
C GLU A 321 32.86 -10.15 13.36
N SER A 322 31.88 -9.37 13.85
CA SER A 322 32.14 -8.29 14.83
C SER A 322 32.63 -8.83 16.18
N PHE A 323 32.03 -9.91 16.67
CA PHE A 323 32.48 -10.58 17.89
C PHE A 323 33.87 -11.19 17.71
N GLN A 324 34.16 -11.85 16.60
CA GLN A 324 35.47 -12.40 16.28
C GLN A 324 36.56 -11.31 16.19
N ALA A 325 36.22 -10.15 15.62
CA ALA A 325 37.15 -9.01 15.63
C ALA A 325 37.47 -8.57 17.06
N LYS A 326 36.45 -8.44 17.93
CA LYS A 326 36.66 -8.10 19.35
C LYS A 326 37.37 -9.19 20.13
N ALA A 327 37.18 -10.44 19.80
CA ALA A 327 37.92 -11.56 20.36
C ALA A 327 39.44 -11.40 20.11
N ARG A 328 39.82 -11.03 18.88
CA ARG A 328 41.21 -10.74 18.52
C ARG A 328 41.75 -9.50 19.21
N ASP A 329 40.98 -8.40 19.24
CA ASP A 329 41.40 -7.13 19.89
C ASP A 329 41.69 -7.33 21.39
N PHE A 330 40.93 -8.16 22.07
CA PHE A 330 40.97 -8.35 23.51
C PHE A 330 41.58 -9.70 23.94
N ALA A 331 42.28 -10.38 23.05
CA ALA A 331 42.91 -11.68 23.34
C ALA A 331 43.93 -11.61 24.50
N HIS A 332 44.51 -10.44 24.76
CA HIS A 332 45.52 -10.20 25.81
C HIS A 332 44.94 -9.63 27.12
N VAL A 333 43.66 -9.26 27.14
CA VAL A 333 43.01 -8.66 28.31
C VAL A 333 42.54 -9.76 29.28
N ILE A 334 43.26 -9.91 30.38
CA ILE A 334 42.94 -10.91 31.40
C ILE A 334 41.73 -10.44 32.22
N LYS A 335 40.80 -11.36 32.46
CA LYS A 335 39.66 -11.15 33.36
C LYS A 335 39.35 -12.44 34.14
N MET A 336 38.51 -12.30 35.19
CA MET A 336 37.94 -13.44 35.85
C MET A 336 36.66 -13.91 35.15
N GLY A 337 36.65 -15.15 34.70
CA GLY A 337 35.41 -15.83 34.27
C GLY A 337 34.50 -16.07 35.48
N ARG A 338 33.19 -15.89 35.29
CA ARG A 338 32.21 -16.03 36.37
C ARG A 338 31.15 -17.06 36.03
N THR A 339 30.71 -17.79 37.05
CA THR A 339 29.56 -18.68 37.01
C THR A 339 28.73 -18.49 38.26
N GLN A 340 27.41 -18.44 38.13
CA GLN A 340 26.48 -18.18 39.22
C GLN A 340 26.82 -16.89 40.02
N LEU A 341 27.26 -15.84 39.32
CA LEU A 341 27.70 -14.55 39.86
C LEU A 341 28.95 -14.63 40.77
N GLN A 342 29.72 -15.72 40.70
CA GLN A 342 30.94 -15.91 41.48
C GLN A 342 32.16 -16.09 40.58
N ASP A 343 33.34 -15.75 41.11
CA ASP A 343 34.60 -15.95 40.42
C ASP A 343 34.86 -17.45 40.21
N ALA A 344 35.19 -17.85 39.00
CA ALA A 344 35.42 -19.23 38.63
C ALA A 344 36.86 -19.46 38.17
N VAL A 345 37.21 -19.03 36.96
CA VAL A 345 38.52 -19.28 36.34
C VAL A 345 39.11 -18.04 35.71
N PRO A 346 40.42 -17.83 35.69
CA PRO A 346 41.06 -16.82 34.88
C PRO A 346 40.83 -17.13 33.40
N MET A 347 40.46 -16.10 32.64
CA MET A 347 40.28 -16.18 31.20
C MET A 347 40.62 -14.82 30.55
N THR A 348 40.58 -14.74 29.23
CA THR A 348 40.72 -13.45 28.56
C THR A 348 39.35 -12.92 28.12
N LEU A 349 39.25 -11.61 28.01
CA LEU A 349 38.05 -10.98 27.46
C LEU A 349 37.83 -11.41 25.99
N GLY A 350 38.93 -11.67 25.26
CA GLY A 350 38.85 -12.25 23.91
C GLY A 350 38.17 -13.61 23.88
N GLN A 351 38.43 -14.52 24.85
CA GLN A 351 37.74 -15.80 24.95
C GLN A 351 36.25 -15.65 25.22
N GLU A 352 35.81 -14.63 25.95
CA GLU A 352 34.40 -14.34 26.16
C GLU A 352 33.72 -13.91 24.86
N PHE A 353 34.33 -13.02 24.07
CA PHE A 353 33.79 -12.61 22.78
C PHE A 353 33.79 -13.76 21.74
N GLU A 354 34.78 -14.65 21.77
CA GLU A 354 34.82 -15.83 20.93
C GLU A 354 33.66 -16.80 21.25
N ALA A 355 33.33 -16.96 22.52
CA ALA A 355 32.18 -17.77 22.93
C ALA A 355 30.83 -17.20 22.45
N TYR A 356 30.70 -15.87 22.32
CA TYR A 356 29.52 -15.26 21.74
C TYR A 356 29.46 -15.42 20.20
N ALA A 357 30.60 -15.61 19.55
CA ALA A 357 30.70 -15.79 18.11
C ALA A 357 30.38 -17.22 17.66
N SER A 358 30.49 -18.21 18.55
CA SER A 358 30.29 -19.62 18.27
C SER A 358 28.83 -20.07 18.45
#